data_e293830292ba2492b96848fdd681aa76
#
_entry.id   e293830292ba2492b96848fdd681aa76
#
_cell.length_a   1.000
_cell.length_b   1.000
_cell.length_c   1.000
_cell.angle_alpha   90.00
_cell.angle_beta   90.00
_cell.angle_gamma   90.00
#
_symmetry.space_group_name_H-M   'P 1'
#
loop_
_entity.id
_entity.type
_entity.pdbx_description
1 polymer ?
#
loop_
_entity_poly.entity_id
_entity_poly.type
_entity_poly.pdbx_seq_one_letter_code
_entity_poly.pdbx_strand_id
1 'polypeptide(L)'
;GFSLKPARFMEDMTYDMAGSAAVVGLMKNLALRKAKINAVGVVGLVENMVSGVAQRPGDIVKSYSGKTIEVLNTDAEGRLVLADALTFTEKKFKPKFIVDLETLTGAIIVSLGSEYAGLFSNDDKLSEQILKAGEEVKEKLWRMPLHKNYDKLMNSKNADVQNINYVGGAGSTTAAQFLQRFILNKTPWAHLDIA
;
A
#
# COMPACT_ATOMS: atom_id res chain seq x y z
N GLY A 1 -10.50 -7.80 12.11
CA GLY A 1 -9.56 -8.18 13.16
C GLY A 1 -9.93 -7.63 14.53
N PHE A 2 -9.09 -7.85 15.54
CA PHE A 2 -9.37 -7.44 16.93
C PHE A 2 -8.88 -6.04 17.29
N SER A 3 -8.00 -5.43 16.50
CA SER A 3 -7.66 -4.02 16.66
C SER A 3 -8.77 -3.18 16.04
N LEU A 4 -9.39 -2.29 16.83
CA LEU A 4 -10.55 -1.52 16.43
C LEU A 4 -10.23 -0.03 16.39
N LYS A 5 -10.80 0.66 15.41
CA LYS A 5 -10.88 2.13 15.39
C LYS A 5 -11.86 2.62 16.46
N PRO A 6 -11.72 3.85 16.98
CA PRO A 6 -12.79 4.52 17.71
C PRO A 6 -14.10 4.49 16.90
N ALA A 7 -15.25 4.44 17.59
CA ALA A 7 -16.55 4.41 16.92
C ALA A 7 -16.81 5.63 16.03
N ARG A 8 -16.29 6.80 16.43
CA ARG A 8 -16.43 8.05 15.68
C ARG A 8 -15.75 7.94 14.32
N PHE A 9 -16.48 8.20 13.24
CA PHE A 9 -16.06 8.13 11.84
C PHE A 9 -15.75 6.70 11.35
N MET A 10 -16.10 5.67 12.10
CA MET A 10 -15.95 4.30 11.60
C MET A 10 -16.89 4.01 10.43
N GLU A 11 -18.06 4.66 10.40
CA GLU A 11 -19.03 4.62 9.29
C GLU A 11 -18.43 5.09 7.96
N ASP A 12 -17.43 5.95 7.99
CA ASP A 12 -16.76 6.46 6.80
C ASP A 12 -15.83 5.43 6.16
N MET A 13 -15.51 4.33 6.86
CA MET A 13 -14.61 3.28 6.33
C MET A 13 -15.19 2.50 5.14
N THR A 14 -16.40 2.83 4.70
CA THR A 14 -16.97 2.35 3.43
C THR A 14 -16.16 2.82 2.22
N TYR A 15 -15.38 3.92 2.33
CA TYR A 15 -14.48 4.38 1.27
C TYR A 15 -13.09 3.74 1.30
N ASP A 16 -12.78 2.94 2.32
CA ASP A 16 -11.47 2.28 2.49
C ASP A 16 -11.24 1.16 1.46
N MET A 17 -11.53 1.48 0.22
CA MET A 17 -11.33 0.71 -1.00
C MET A 17 -11.08 1.64 -2.20
N ALA A 18 -10.80 2.92 -1.96
CA ALA A 18 -10.68 3.92 -3.01
C ALA A 18 -9.50 3.64 -3.96
N GLY A 19 -8.42 3.04 -3.49
CA GLY A 19 -7.33 2.55 -4.35
C GLY A 19 -7.81 1.55 -5.40
N SER A 20 -8.63 0.57 -4.99
CA SER A 20 -9.25 -0.39 -5.90
C SER A 20 -10.21 0.29 -6.89
N ALA A 21 -10.99 1.27 -6.42
CA ALA A 21 -11.87 2.05 -7.29
C ALA A 21 -11.08 2.83 -8.35
N ALA A 22 -9.93 3.43 -7.97
CA ALA A 22 -9.05 4.12 -8.90
C ALA A 22 -8.48 3.18 -9.97
N VAL A 23 -8.05 1.98 -9.60
CA VAL A 23 -7.57 0.96 -10.54
C VAL A 23 -8.67 0.53 -11.52
N VAL A 24 -9.89 0.27 -11.03
CA VAL A 24 -11.04 -0.09 -11.91
C VAL A 24 -11.36 1.07 -12.86
N GLY A 25 -11.38 2.32 -12.36
CA GLY A 25 -11.60 3.52 -13.17
C GLY A 25 -10.53 3.69 -14.24
N LEU A 26 -9.26 3.47 -13.90
CA LEU A 26 -8.14 3.49 -14.85
C LEU A 26 -8.31 2.44 -15.95
N MET A 27 -8.59 1.19 -15.59
CA MET A 27 -8.76 0.10 -16.56
C MET A 27 -9.94 0.36 -17.50
N LYS A 28 -11.05 0.88 -16.97
CA LYS A 28 -12.18 1.33 -17.79
C LYS A 28 -11.78 2.44 -18.77
N ASN A 29 -11.04 3.45 -18.30
CA ASN A 29 -10.57 4.56 -19.12
C ASN A 29 -9.65 4.07 -20.25
N LEU A 30 -8.67 3.21 -19.94
CA LEU A 30 -7.77 2.63 -20.92
C LEU A 30 -8.52 1.85 -22.01
N ALA A 31 -9.53 1.07 -21.63
CA ALA A 31 -10.37 0.33 -22.56
C ALA A 31 -11.18 1.26 -23.48
N LEU A 32 -11.87 2.26 -22.92
CA LEU A 32 -12.66 3.23 -23.68
C LEU A 32 -11.84 4.05 -24.66
N ARG A 33 -10.63 4.42 -24.28
CA ARG A 33 -9.67 5.17 -25.13
C ARG A 33 -8.97 4.26 -26.16
N LYS A 34 -9.17 2.96 -26.09
CA LYS A 34 -8.45 1.98 -26.90
C LYS A 34 -6.92 2.20 -26.81
N ALA A 35 -6.43 2.44 -25.59
CA ALA A 35 -5.03 2.73 -25.35
C ALA A 35 -4.13 1.57 -25.83
N LYS A 36 -3.10 1.88 -26.61
CA LYS A 36 -2.16 0.88 -27.16
C LYS A 36 -1.09 0.50 -26.12
N ILE A 37 -1.50 -0.02 -25.00
CA ILE A 37 -0.62 -0.47 -23.91
C ILE A 37 -1.04 -1.85 -23.42
N ASN A 38 -0.09 -2.59 -22.86
CA ASN A 38 -0.37 -3.78 -22.09
C ASN A 38 -0.47 -3.38 -20.62
N ALA A 39 -1.66 -3.39 -20.06
CA ALA A 39 -1.93 -3.07 -18.67
C ALA A 39 -2.68 -4.20 -17.97
N VAL A 40 -2.36 -4.42 -16.71
CA VAL A 40 -3.06 -5.37 -15.84
C VAL A 40 -3.48 -4.61 -14.60
N GLY A 41 -4.76 -4.61 -14.29
CA GLY A 41 -5.30 -4.13 -13.03
C GLY A 41 -5.48 -5.30 -12.07
N VAL A 42 -4.94 -5.18 -10.86
CA VAL A 42 -5.12 -6.13 -9.76
C VAL A 42 -5.74 -5.38 -8.60
N VAL A 43 -6.83 -5.90 -8.05
CA VAL A 43 -7.50 -5.32 -6.88
C VAL A 43 -7.59 -6.36 -5.78
N GLY A 44 -7.30 -5.98 -4.56
CA GLY A 44 -7.49 -6.78 -3.36
C GLY A 44 -8.66 -6.20 -2.55
N LEU A 45 -9.73 -6.97 -2.42
CA LEU A 45 -10.93 -6.57 -1.69
C LEU A 45 -11.20 -7.58 -0.59
N VAL A 46 -11.15 -7.14 0.66
CA VAL A 46 -11.38 -7.97 1.84
C VAL A 46 -12.23 -7.22 2.85
N GLU A 47 -12.97 -7.95 3.66
CA GLU A 47 -13.62 -7.38 4.84
C GLU A 47 -12.71 -7.54 6.06
N ASN A 48 -12.49 -6.44 6.78
CA ASN A 48 -11.81 -6.46 8.08
C ASN A 48 -12.85 -6.31 9.20
N MET A 49 -13.30 -7.43 9.72
CA MET A 49 -14.38 -7.49 10.71
C MET A 49 -13.94 -8.23 11.97
N VAL A 50 -14.62 -7.95 13.07
CA VAL A 50 -14.48 -8.71 14.32
C VAL A 50 -15.27 -10.01 14.22
N SER A 51 -14.63 -11.12 14.50
CA SER A 51 -15.28 -12.42 14.59
C SER A 51 -14.46 -13.37 15.46
N GLY A 52 -15.03 -14.51 15.83
CA GLY A 52 -14.33 -15.54 16.61
C GLY A 52 -13.12 -16.16 15.90
N VAL A 53 -13.02 -15.99 14.57
CA VAL A 53 -11.91 -16.50 13.73
C VAL A 53 -11.08 -15.40 13.10
N ALA A 54 -11.34 -14.13 13.45
CA ALA A 54 -10.58 -13.01 12.91
C ALA A 54 -9.14 -12.98 13.41
N GLN A 55 -8.26 -12.36 12.63
CA GLN A 55 -6.86 -12.13 13.03
C GLN A 55 -6.76 -11.40 14.37
N ARG A 56 -5.77 -11.79 15.14
CA ARG A 56 -5.45 -11.23 16.46
C ARG A 56 -4.07 -10.62 16.47
N PRO A 57 -3.83 -9.56 17.23
CA PRO A 57 -2.47 -9.09 17.50
C PRO A 57 -1.60 -10.23 18.05
N GLY A 58 -0.42 -10.42 17.45
CA GLY A 58 0.49 -11.52 17.74
C GLY A 58 0.38 -12.71 16.79
N ASP A 59 -0.62 -12.78 15.95
CA ASP A 59 -0.70 -13.81 14.91
C ASP A 59 0.44 -13.64 13.90
N ILE A 60 0.98 -14.76 13.42
CA ILE A 60 1.98 -14.78 12.36
C ILE A 60 1.36 -15.44 11.13
N VAL A 61 1.35 -14.68 10.03
CA VAL A 61 0.79 -15.16 8.76
C VAL A 61 1.89 -15.31 7.71
N LYS A 62 1.67 -16.20 6.75
CA LYS A 62 2.58 -16.40 5.63
C LYS A 62 2.05 -15.70 4.40
N SER A 63 2.82 -14.78 3.84
CA SER A 63 2.48 -14.08 2.60
C SER A 63 2.67 -14.95 1.36
N TYR A 64 2.12 -14.52 0.24
CA TYR A 64 2.31 -15.14 -1.08
C TYR A 64 3.79 -15.17 -1.52
N SER A 65 4.62 -14.27 -1.01
CA SER A 65 6.07 -14.29 -1.23
C SER A 65 6.78 -15.45 -0.53
N GLY A 66 6.15 -16.02 0.49
CA GLY A 66 6.72 -17.02 1.40
C GLY A 66 7.23 -16.43 2.70
N LYS A 67 7.40 -15.10 2.80
CA LYS A 67 7.79 -14.42 4.04
C LYS A 67 6.70 -14.51 5.08
N THR A 68 7.11 -14.63 6.34
CA THR A 68 6.23 -14.57 7.50
C THR A 68 6.06 -13.14 7.97
N ILE A 69 4.85 -12.78 8.39
CA ILE A 69 4.49 -11.44 8.85
C ILE A 69 3.88 -11.57 10.24
N GLU A 70 4.49 -10.91 11.23
CA GLU A 70 3.90 -10.74 12.55
C GLU A 70 2.88 -9.61 12.50
N VAL A 71 1.62 -9.93 12.79
CA VAL A 71 0.52 -8.98 12.81
C VAL A 71 0.41 -8.38 14.21
N LEU A 72 0.97 -7.19 14.41
CA LEU A 72 0.89 -6.49 15.70
C LEU A 72 -0.38 -5.65 15.83
N ASN A 73 -0.92 -5.20 14.69
CA ASN A 73 -2.15 -4.43 14.62
C ASN A 73 -3.00 -4.93 13.46
N THR A 74 -4.19 -5.42 13.74
CA THR A 74 -5.08 -5.97 12.70
C THR A 74 -5.82 -4.88 11.92
N ASP A 75 -5.72 -3.61 12.32
CA ASP A 75 -6.18 -2.42 11.56
C ASP A 75 -5.12 -1.90 10.57
N ALA A 76 -4.00 -2.61 10.45
CA ALA A 76 -2.98 -2.43 9.42
C ALA A 76 -3.00 -3.62 8.45
N GLU A 77 -4.18 -4.01 7.99
CA GLU A 77 -4.44 -5.17 7.13
C GLU A 77 -4.23 -4.86 5.66
N GLY A 78 -4.50 -3.64 5.22
CA GLY A 78 -4.40 -3.26 3.80
C GLY A 78 -3.04 -3.56 3.21
N ARG A 79 -1.97 -3.28 3.97
CA ARG A 79 -0.61 -3.63 3.55
C ARG A 79 -0.35 -5.13 3.44
N LEU A 80 -1.09 -5.97 4.16
CA LEU A 80 -1.00 -7.44 4.03
C LEU A 80 -1.61 -7.88 2.69
N VAL A 81 -2.74 -7.30 2.32
CA VAL A 81 -3.40 -7.52 1.02
C VAL A 81 -2.51 -7.06 -0.11
N LEU A 82 -1.93 -5.84 0.00
CA LEU A 82 -1.01 -5.31 -1.01
C LEU A 82 0.28 -6.15 -1.12
N ALA A 83 0.84 -6.63 -0.03
CA ALA A 83 2.03 -7.48 -0.06
C ALA A 83 1.85 -8.70 -0.97
N ASP A 84 0.69 -9.34 -0.87
CA ASP A 84 0.34 -10.49 -1.71
C ASP A 84 0.05 -10.07 -3.15
N ALA A 85 -0.73 -9.01 -3.35
CA ALA A 85 -1.06 -8.49 -4.67
C ALA A 85 0.18 -8.04 -5.46
N LEU A 86 1.13 -7.35 -4.81
CA LEU A 86 2.40 -6.91 -5.42
C LEU A 86 3.26 -8.10 -5.85
N THR A 87 3.48 -9.05 -4.94
CA THR A 87 4.26 -10.25 -5.23
C THR A 87 3.60 -11.12 -6.31
N PHE A 88 2.27 -11.29 -6.25
CA PHE A 88 1.51 -12.01 -7.26
C PHE A 88 1.66 -11.36 -8.64
N THR A 89 1.49 -10.04 -8.69
CA THR A 89 1.61 -9.26 -9.92
C THR A 89 2.99 -9.41 -10.54
N GLU A 90 4.03 -9.24 -9.73
CA GLU A 90 5.42 -9.34 -10.19
C GLU A 90 5.75 -10.74 -10.72
N LYS A 91 5.37 -11.79 -10.01
CA LYS A 91 5.63 -13.19 -10.42
C LYS A 91 4.85 -13.60 -11.66
N LYS A 92 3.57 -13.23 -11.72
CA LYS A 92 2.66 -13.70 -12.77
C LYS A 92 2.82 -12.93 -14.07
N PHE A 93 2.93 -11.60 -14.01
CA PHE A 93 2.87 -10.73 -15.18
C PHE A 93 4.22 -10.15 -15.60
N LYS A 94 5.23 -10.18 -14.72
CA LYS A 94 6.58 -9.65 -14.97
C LYS A 94 6.52 -8.24 -15.57
N PRO A 95 5.86 -7.29 -14.91
CA PRO A 95 5.62 -5.96 -15.45
C PRO A 95 6.91 -5.16 -15.56
N LYS A 96 6.92 -4.16 -16.45
CA LYS A 96 8.02 -3.20 -16.55
C LYS A 96 8.08 -2.25 -15.36
N PHE A 97 6.95 -1.94 -14.77
CA PHE A 97 6.80 -1.19 -13.53
C PHE A 97 5.45 -1.52 -12.87
N ILE A 98 5.32 -1.22 -11.61
CA ILE A 98 4.10 -1.37 -10.81
C ILE A 98 3.77 -0.02 -10.18
N VAL A 99 2.51 0.37 -10.23
CA VAL A 99 1.97 1.48 -9.43
C VAL A 99 0.81 0.92 -8.62
N ASP A 100 0.87 1.08 -7.32
CA ASP A 100 -0.25 0.74 -6.45
C ASP A 100 -0.79 1.97 -5.72
N LEU A 101 -2.08 1.93 -5.39
CA LEU A 101 -2.80 3.00 -4.71
C LEU A 101 -3.62 2.39 -3.58
N GLU A 102 -3.54 3.00 -2.41
CA GLU A 102 -4.33 2.58 -1.25
C GLU A 102 -4.61 3.75 -0.31
N THR A 103 -5.75 3.73 0.33
CA THR A 103 -6.07 4.53 1.51
C THR A 103 -5.35 3.93 2.73
N LEU A 104 -4.00 3.96 2.71
CA LEU A 104 -3.20 3.07 3.54
C LEU A 104 -3.01 3.57 4.97
N THR A 105 -2.73 4.87 5.15
CA THR A 105 -2.32 5.35 6.47
C THR A 105 -2.95 6.67 6.87
N GLY A 106 -3.49 6.74 8.08
CA GLY A 106 -3.81 8.03 8.69
C GLY A 106 -2.59 8.93 8.88
N ALA A 107 -1.38 8.36 8.88
CA ALA A 107 -0.14 9.11 9.02
C ALA A 107 0.13 10.02 7.82
N ILE A 108 -0.29 9.68 6.61
CA ILE A 108 -0.13 10.55 5.44
C ILE A 108 -1.04 11.77 5.55
N ILE A 109 -2.24 11.62 6.10
CA ILE A 109 -3.16 12.75 6.35
C ILE A 109 -2.54 13.73 7.35
N VAL A 110 -1.89 13.22 8.40
CA VAL A 110 -1.16 14.06 9.38
C VAL A 110 -0.01 14.81 8.72
N SER A 111 0.66 14.20 7.74
CA SER A 111 1.82 14.78 7.06
C SER A 111 1.45 15.80 5.98
N LEU A 112 0.43 15.52 5.17
CA LEU A 112 0.13 16.25 3.95
C LEU A 112 -1.28 16.85 3.90
N GLY A 113 -2.12 16.55 4.91
CA GLY A 113 -3.52 16.96 4.93
C GLY A 113 -4.29 16.35 3.76
N SER A 114 -5.24 17.10 3.22
CA SER A 114 -6.05 16.73 2.07
C SER A 114 -5.55 17.33 0.75
N GLU A 115 -4.35 17.95 0.74
CA GLU A 115 -3.84 18.67 -0.42
C GLU A 115 -2.97 17.82 -1.34
N TYR A 116 -2.24 16.86 -0.80
CA TYR A 116 -1.31 16.02 -1.54
C TYR A 116 -1.47 14.57 -1.14
N ALA A 117 -1.44 13.66 -2.11
CA ALA A 117 -1.20 12.25 -1.83
C ALA A 117 0.30 11.98 -1.63
N GLY A 118 0.63 10.98 -0.82
CA GLY A 118 2.02 10.57 -0.61
C GLY A 118 2.51 9.65 -1.70
N LEU A 119 3.62 9.98 -2.35
CA LEU A 119 4.29 9.15 -3.35
C LEU A 119 5.56 8.54 -2.77
N PHE A 120 5.66 7.23 -2.76
CA PHE A 120 6.87 6.48 -2.44
C PHE A 120 7.33 5.68 -3.67
N SER A 121 8.62 5.60 -3.91
CA SER A 121 9.11 4.86 -5.07
C SER A 121 10.56 4.39 -4.87
N ASN A 122 10.88 3.22 -5.40
CA ASN A 122 12.23 2.69 -5.51
C ASN A 122 12.94 3.09 -6.80
N ASP A 123 12.27 3.89 -7.67
CA ASP A 123 12.77 4.31 -8.97
C ASP A 123 12.52 5.81 -9.20
N ASP A 124 13.59 6.59 -9.39
CA ASP A 124 13.50 8.04 -9.53
C ASP A 124 12.77 8.45 -10.80
N LYS A 125 13.03 7.76 -11.90
CA LYS A 125 12.41 8.08 -13.19
C LYS A 125 10.89 7.84 -13.15
N LEU A 126 10.45 6.74 -12.56
CA LEU A 126 9.03 6.45 -12.37
C LEU A 126 8.38 7.51 -11.50
N SER A 127 9.05 7.86 -10.39
CA SER A 127 8.58 8.91 -9.48
C SER A 127 8.40 10.25 -10.19
N GLU A 128 9.39 10.70 -10.96
CA GLU A 128 9.32 11.96 -11.71
C GLU A 128 8.18 11.96 -12.74
N GLN A 129 7.97 10.85 -13.44
CA GLN A 129 6.88 10.71 -14.41
C GLN A 129 5.50 10.81 -13.73
N ILE A 130 5.34 10.19 -12.57
CA ILE A 130 4.07 10.23 -11.81
C ILE A 130 3.82 11.63 -11.26
N LEU A 131 4.83 12.28 -10.67
CA LEU A 131 4.72 13.66 -10.20
C LEU A 131 4.28 14.60 -11.31
N LYS A 132 4.95 14.53 -12.47
CA LYS A 132 4.59 15.34 -13.64
C LYS A 132 3.16 15.09 -14.11
N ALA A 133 2.74 13.82 -14.18
CA ALA A 133 1.38 13.47 -14.56
C ALA A 133 0.34 14.03 -13.57
N GLY A 134 0.62 13.97 -12.27
CA GLY A 134 -0.24 14.57 -11.24
C GLY A 134 -0.37 16.08 -11.39
N GLU A 135 0.72 16.79 -11.68
CA GLU A 135 0.71 18.23 -11.95
C GLU A 135 -0.17 18.59 -13.16
N GLU A 136 -0.06 17.83 -14.26
CA GLU A 136 -0.82 18.06 -15.50
C GLU A 136 -2.34 17.94 -15.28
N VAL A 137 -2.79 17.05 -14.39
CA VAL A 137 -4.20 16.83 -14.10
C VAL A 137 -4.68 17.48 -12.80
N LYS A 138 -3.79 18.22 -12.11
CA LYS A 138 -4.05 18.88 -10.81
C LYS A 138 -4.35 17.91 -9.67
N GLU A 139 -3.90 16.68 -9.77
CA GLU A 139 -3.87 15.71 -8.68
C GLU A 139 -2.48 15.71 -8.04
N LYS A 140 -2.33 16.50 -6.99
CA LYS A 140 -1.03 16.82 -6.39
C LYS A 140 -0.45 15.63 -5.64
N LEU A 141 0.82 15.39 -5.87
CA LEU A 141 1.60 14.35 -5.19
C LEU A 141 2.83 14.95 -4.52
N TRP A 142 3.21 14.41 -3.37
CA TRP A 142 4.46 14.75 -2.72
C TRP A 142 5.32 13.52 -2.54
N ARG A 143 6.55 13.55 -3.07
CA ARG A 143 7.48 12.44 -2.92
C ARG A 143 7.99 12.37 -1.49
N MET A 144 7.72 11.24 -0.84
CA MET A 144 8.14 10.90 0.50
C MET A 144 9.41 10.04 0.47
N PRO A 145 10.27 10.11 1.50
CA PRO A 145 11.53 9.37 1.49
C PRO A 145 11.35 7.88 1.78
N LEU A 146 12.18 7.05 1.13
CA LEU A 146 12.50 5.70 1.55
C LEU A 146 13.95 5.68 2.06
N HIS A 147 14.20 4.99 3.17
CA HIS A 147 15.55 4.90 3.73
C HIS A 147 15.73 3.64 4.58
N LYS A 148 16.92 3.06 4.53
CA LYS A 148 17.27 1.82 5.25
C LYS A 148 16.99 1.84 6.76
N ASN A 149 17.01 3.02 7.38
CA ASN A 149 16.73 3.13 8.81
C ASN A 149 15.22 3.00 9.10
N TYR A 150 14.35 3.46 8.19
CA TYR A 150 12.92 3.21 8.26
C TYR A 150 12.59 1.74 7.96
N ASP A 151 13.27 1.14 6.98
CA ASP A 151 13.12 -0.28 6.66
C ASP A 151 13.42 -1.18 7.87
N LYS A 152 14.48 -0.89 8.63
CA LYS A 152 14.83 -1.64 9.86
C LYS A 152 13.72 -1.64 10.90
N LEU A 153 12.87 -0.61 10.95
CA LEU A 153 11.76 -0.53 11.89
C LEU A 153 10.66 -1.56 11.60
N MET A 154 10.69 -2.17 10.42
CA MET A 154 9.78 -3.25 10.03
C MET A 154 10.30 -4.65 10.35
N ASN A 155 11.47 -4.77 10.98
CA ASN A 155 11.97 -6.07 11.43
C ASN A 155 11.15 -6.58 12.61
N SER A 156 10.71 -7.84 12.53
CA SER A 156 10.06 -8.53 13.63
C SER A 156 11.10 -9.31 14.46
N LYS A 157 10.74 -9.63 15.70
CA LYS A 157 11.48 -10.56 16.55
C LYS A 157 11.05 -12.01 16.33
N ASN A 158 9.84 -12.22 15.81
CA ASN A 158 9.18 -13.51 15.75
C ASN A 158 8.92 -13.99 14.31
N ALA A 159 9.07 -13.10 13.31
CA ALA A 159 8.81 -13.36 11.89
C ALA A 159 9.81 -12.60 11.01
N ASP A 160 9.72 -12.74 9.69
CA ASP A 160 10.59 -12.02 8.76
C ASP A 160 10.33 -10.51 8.77
N VAL A 161 9.08 -10.11 9.06
CA VAL A 161 8.65 -8.72 9.07
C VAL A 161 7.45 -8.54 10.02
N GLN A 162 7.25 -7.34 10.55
CA GLN A 162 6.04 -6.96 11.28
C GLN A 162 5.19 -5.99 10.46
N ASN A 163 3.87 -6.03 10.65
CA ASN A 163 2.97 -5.22 9.85
C ASN A 163 2.88 -3.74 10.28
N ILE A 164 3.30 -3.43 11.48
CA ILE A 164 3.32 -2.05 11.98
C ILE A 164 4.54 -1.81 12.89
N ASN A 165 4.96 -0.55 12.96
CA ASN A 165 5.94 -0.09 13.94
C ASN A 165 5.30 0.96 14.86
N TYR A 166 5.42 0.75 16.16
CA TYR A 166 4.91 1.67 17.18
C TYR A 166 5.97 2.67 17.69
N VAL A 167 7.22 2.50 17.25
CA VAL A 167 8.36 3.29 17.76
C VAL A 167 8.90 4.17 16.64
N GLY A 168 9.18 5.45 16.96
CA GLY A 168 9.91 6.33 16.05
C GLY A 168 9.09 7.07 15.00
N GLY A 169 7.76 6.96 15.00
CA GLY A 169 6.91 7.71 14.05
C GLY A 169 7.05 7.25 12.60
N ALA A 170 6.94 8.18 11.63
CA ALA A 170 7.06 7.94 10.19
C ALA A 170 6.14 6.84 9.65
N GLY A 171 4.87 6.80 10.12
CA GLY A 171 3.94 5.71 9.86
C GLY A 171 3.69 5.43 8.37
N SER A 172 3.53 6.45 7.54
CA SER A 172 3.37 6.28 6.09
C SER A 172 4.63 5.76 5.42
N THR A 173 5.81 6.25 5.84
CA THR A 173 7.09 5.78 5.30
C THR A 173 7.39 4.33 5.69
N THR A 174 7.12 3.95 6.95
CA THR A 174 7.32 2.56 7.38
C THR A 174 6.35 1.60 6.70
N ALA A 175 5.11 2.04 6.42
CA ALA A 175 4.16 1.27 5.63
C ALA A 175 4.68 1.04 4.20
N ALA A 176 5.18 2.07 3.54
CA ALA A 176 5.81 1.94 2.21
C ALA A 176 7.06 1.06 2.23
N GLN A 177 7.90 1.14 3.28
CA GLN A 177 9.06 0.24 3.48
C GLN A 177 8.62 -1.22 3.66
N PHE A 178 7.52 -1.46 4.36
CA PHE A 178 6.93 -2.79 4.45
C PHE A 178 6.58 -3.30 3.05
N LEU A 179 5.84 -2.52 2.24
CA LEU A 179 5.44 -2.90 0.89
C LEU A 179 6.65 -3.18 -0.01
N GLN A 180 7.69 -2.35 0.07
CA GLN A 180 8.90 -2.51 -0.73
C GLN A 180 9.57 -3.88 -0.55
N ARG A 181 9.46 -4.50 0.63
CA ARG A 181 10.00 -5.85 0.90
C ARG A 181 9.32 -6.96 0.10
N PHE A 182 8.17 -6.67 -0.51
CA PHE A 182 7.39 -7.59 -1.32
C PHE A 182 7.54 -7.36 -2.84
N ILE A 183 8.39 -6.40 -3.22
CA ILE A 183 8.90 -6.24 -4.59
C ILE A 183 10.20 -7.05 -4.70
N LEU A 184 10.10 -8.30 -5.17
CA LEU A 184 11.18 -9.30 -5.04
C LEU A 184 12.29 -9.12 -6.07
N ASN A 185 11.95 -8.65 -7.30
CA ASN A 185 12.87 -8.54 -8.42
C ASN A 185 13.36 -7.11 -8.67
N LYS A 186 13.20 -6.21 -7.71
CA LYS A 186 13.53 -4.79 -7.86
C LYS A 186 12.82 -4.14 -9.05
N THR A 187 11.64 -4.64 -9.41
CA THR A 187 10.79 -4.00 -10.42
C THR A 187 10.57 -2.54 -10.05
N PRO A 188 10.71 -1.57 -10.99
CA PRO A 188 10.34 -0.19 -10.72
C PRO A 188 8.94 -0.10 -10.13
N TRP A 189 8.82 0.48 -8.96
CA TRP A 189 7.60 0.48 -8.18
C TRP A 189 7.33 1.87 -7.59
N ALA A 190 6.07 2.24 -7.59
CA ALA A 190 5.57 3.43 -6.91
C ALA A 190 4.31 3.08 -6.13
N HIS A 191 4.24 3.57 -4.90
CA HIS A 191 3.07 3.51 -4.03
C HIS A 191 2.50 4.90 -3.83
N LEU A 192 1.19 5.03 -4.00
CA LEU A 192 0.42 6.24 -3.72
C LEU A 192 -0.45 6.02 -2.49
N ASP A 193 -0.09 6.64 -1.37
CA ASP A 193 -0.94 6.70 -0.18
C ASP A 193 -1.93 7.84 -0.35
N ILE A 194 -3.19 7.46 -0.60
CA ILE A 194 -4.31 8.36 -0.93
C ILE A 194 -5.35 8.44 0.17
N ALA A 195 -4.96 8.10 1.40
CA ALA A 195 -5.84 8.15 2.57
C ALA A 195 -6.41 9.54 2.84
#